data_5975789bf6720a84d8b53dc038621c96
#
_entry.id   5975789bf6720a84d8b53dc038621c96
#
_cell.length_a   1.000
_cell.length_b   1.000
_cell.length_c   1.000
_cell.angle_alpha   90.00
_cell.angle_beta   90.00
_cell.angle_gamma   90.00
#
_symmetry.space_group_name_H-M   'P 1'
#
loop_
_entity.id
_entity.type
_entity.pdbx_description
1 polymer ?
#
loop_
_entity_poly.entity_id
_entity_poly.type
_entity_poly.pdbx_seq_one_letter_code
_entity_poly.pdbx_strand_id
1 'polypeptide(L)'
;MKKPIYYLPGHGGVLQKGLGAALLARGHEVMGRETVGEFNRLPFGQQVEVIAQDLTAHFTQSDAQVIANSFGAYLFMHAQAQMQPFAGRVLLLSPIVGEFGSDELQRKTHLNFIPPRADLLYELAKKGTYPIPQNAEFHVGSEDWQSNPENVLALAQMWGVQSHMVPGSGHAIDRGYITQLLDRWLT
;
A
#
# COMPACT_ATOMS: atom_id res chain seq x y z
N MET A 1 -24.48 -2.67 8.75
CA MET A 1 -23.27 -1.85 8.91
C MET A 1 -22.34 -2.21 7.76
N LYS A 2 -21.63 -1.24 7.19
CA LYS A 2 -20.60 -1.51 6.18
C LYS A 2 -19.44 -2.26 6.85
N LYS A 3 -18.75 -3.09 6.05
CA LYS A 3 -17.62 -3.87 6.56
C LYS A 3 -16.44 -2.97 6.94
N PRO A 4 -15.63 -3.37 7.93
CA PRO A 4 -14.41 -2.64 8.26
C PRO A 4 -13.41 -2.74 7.11
N ILE A 5 -12.66 -1.66 6.91
CA ILE A 5 -11.57 -1.57 5.96
C ILE A 5 -10.27 -1.52 6.75
N TYR A 6 -9.31 -2.36 6.40
CA TYR A 6 -7.94 -2.24 6.89
C TYR A 6 -7.22 -1.18 6.08
N TYR A 7 -6.85 -0.08 6.73
CA TYR A 7 -6.19 1.04 6.08
C TYR A 7 -4.78 1.25 6.62
N LEU A 8 -3.83 1.36 5.70
CA LEU A 8 -2.44 1.71 5.98
C LEU A 8 -2.08 3.03 5.29
N PRO A 9 -1.98 4.13 6.03
CA PRO A 9 -1.61 5.43 5.48
C PRO A 9 -0.13 5.47 5.07
N GLY A 10 0.23 6.46 4.26
CA GLY A 10 1.61 6.83 3.97
C GLY A 10 2.37 7.28 5.22
N HIS A 11 3.68 7.52 5.07
CA HIS A 11 4.53 7.94 6.18
C HIS A 11 3.98 9.18 6.90
N GLY A 12 3.95 9.13 8.23
CA GLY A 12 3.39 10.22 9.05
C GLY A 12 1.86 10.30 9.04
N GLY A 13 1.17 9.33 8.45
CA GLY A 13 -0.27 9.33 8.33
C GLY A 13 -1.02 8.76 9.52
N VAL A 14 -2.27 9.22 9.70
CA VAL A 14 -3.21 8.79 10.73
C VAL A 14 -4.52 8.32 10.10
N LEU A 15 -5.25 7.43 10.80
CA LEU A 15 -6.46 6.79 10.27
C LEU A 15 -7.64 7.76 10.08
N GLN A 16 -7.68 8.86 10.82
CA GLN A 16 -8.81 9.79 10.83
C GLN A 16 -8.61 11.02 9.93
N LYS A 17 -7.55 11.06 9.11
CA LYS A 17 -7.27 12.17 8.18
C LYS A 17 -7.12 11.68 6.74
N GLY A 18 -7.18 12.62 5.81
CA GLY A 18 -6.96 12.33 4.39
C GLY A 18 -7.88 11.22 3.87
N LEU A 19 -7.28 10.15 3.35
CA LEU A 19 -8.01 9.02 2.80
C LEU A 19 -8.83 8.28 3.87
N GLY A 20 -8.28 8.11 5.08
CA GLY A 20 -9.02 7.49 6.18
C GLY A 20 -10.29 8.27 6.54
N ALA A 21 -10.22 9.61 6.60
CA ALA A 21 -11.41 10.46 6.79
C ALA A 21 -12.43 10.27 5.65
N ALA A 22 -11.98 10.10 4.41
CA ALA A 22 -12.86 9.85 3.27
C ALA A 22 -13.57 8.48 3.36
N LEU A 23 -12.94 7.48 3.94
CA LEU A 23 -13.56 6.17 4.21
C LEU A 23 -14.59 6.26 5.33
N LEU A 24 -14.24 6.93 6.43
CA LEU A 24 -15.15 7.18 7.55
C LEU A 24 -16.41 7.95 7.10
N ALA A 25 -16.23 9.00 6.27
CA ALA A 25 -17.33 9.79 5.72
C ALA A 25 -18.28 8.96 4.83
N ARG A 26 -17.81 7.85 4.26
CA ARG A 26 -18.61 6.88 3.51
C ARG A 26 -19.27 5.83 4.42
N GLY A 27 -19.12 5.94 5.74
CA GLY A 27 -19.74 5.07 6.73
C GLY A 27 -19.04 3.73 6.92
N HIS A 28 -17.78 3.60 6.52
CA HIS A 28 -16.97 2.44 6.86
C HIS A 28 -16.32 2.61 8.23
N GLU A 29 -16.18 1.50 8.94
CA GLU A 29 -15.23 1.40 10.03
C GLU A 29 -13.81 1.31 9.45
N VAL A 30 -12.86 2.07 9.99
CA VAL A 30 -11.47 2.08 9.54
C VAL A 30 -10.60 1.50 10.64
N MET A 31 -10.01 0.36 10.38
CA MET A 31 -9.02 -0.31 11.20
C MET A 31 -7.65 -0.21 10.54
N GLY A 32 -6.58 -0.44 11.28
CA GLY A 32 -5.23 -0.45 10.71
C GLY A 32 -4.19 0.17 11.63
N ARG A 33 -3.06 0.57 11.07
CA ARG A 33 -1.94 1.11 11.84
C ARG A 33 -1.58 2.52 11.36
N GLU A 34 -1.55 3.45 12.28
CA GLU A 34 -1.04 4.79 12.02
C GLU A 34 0.47 4.76 11.89
N THR A 35 1.02 5.38 10.85
CA THR A 35 2.47 5.45 10.62
C THR A 35 3.12 6.59 11.40
N VAL A 36 2.66 6.77 12.63
CA VAL A 36 3.12 7.74 13.63
C VAL A 36 3.23 7.07 15.01
N GLY A 37 3.72 7.79 15.99
CA GLY A 37 3.75 7.36 17.39
C GLY A 37 4.57 6.08 17.60
N GLU A 38 4.04 5.17 18.42
CA GLU A 38 4.73 3.95 18.83
C GLU A 38 4.96 2.99 17.67
N PHE A 39 3.95 2.77 16.82
CA PHE A 39 4.09 1.89 15.67
C PHE A 39 5.22 2.33 14.73
N ASN A 40 5.35 3.64 14.46
CA ASN A 40 6.40 4.17 13.60
C ASN A 40 7.82 4.06 14.20
N ARG A 41 7.93 3.85 15.52
CA ARG A 41 9.22 3.64 16.22
C ARG A 41 9.69 2.19 16.18
N LEU A 42 8.80 1.26 15.84
CA LEU A 42 9.17 -0.14 15.73
C LEU A 42 10.17 -0.34 14.58
N PRO A 43 11.13 -1.25 14.72
CA PRO A 43 11.93 -1.71 13.59
C PRO A 43 11.04 -2.17 12.44
N PHE A 44 11.46 -1.94 11.20
CA PHE A 44 10.69 -2.28 10.00
C PHE A 44 10.12 -3.70 10.01
N GLY A 45 10.95 -4.70 10.36
CA GLY A 45 10.50 -6.09 10.44
C GLY A 45 9.36 -6.31 11.45
N GLN A 46 9.36 -5.60 12.57
CA GLN A 46 8.28 -5.66 13.55
C GLN A 46 7.00 -4.96 13.06
N GLN A 47 7.14 -3.84 12.33
CA GLN A 47 5.98 -3.20 11.69
C GLN A 47 5.30 -4.16 10.71
N VAL A 48 6.09 -4.84 9.88
CA VAL A 48 5.61 -5.84 8.92
C VAL A 48 4.92 -7.01 9.62
N GLU A 49 5.53 -7.53 10.70
CA GLU A 49 4.97 -8.63 11.48
C GLU A 49 3.62 -8.26 12.12
N VAL A 50 3.52 -7.09 12.72
CA VAL A 50 2.27 -6.59 13.32
C VAL A 50 1.16 -6.50 12.28
N ILE A 51 1.45 -6.00 11.08
CA ILE A 51 0.46 -5.93 9.99
C ILE A 51 0.04 -7.33 9.54
N ALA A 52 0.99 -8.26 9.37
CA ALA A 52 0.68 -9.63 9.00
C ALA A 52 -0.21 -10.32 10.05
N GLN A 53 0.05 -10.08 11.33
CA GLN A 53 -0.79 -10.57 12.44
C GLN A 53 -2.19 -9.97 12.42
N ASP A 54 -2.34 -8.66 12.24
CA ASP A 54 -3.64 -8.00 12.13
C ASP A 54 -4.48 -8.58 10.99
N LEU A 55 -3.88 -8.72 9.82
CA LEU A 55 -4.56 -9.25 8.62
C LEU A 55 -4.98 -10.69 8.83
N THR A 56 -4.10 -11.52 9.38
CA THR A 56 -4.37 -12.93 9.63
C THR A 56 -5.43 -13.14 10.73
N ALA A 57 -5.47 -12.26 11.73
CA ALA A 57 -6.42 -12.38 12.83
C ALA A 57 -7.84 -11.87 12.47
N HIS A 58 -7.94 -10.83 11.65
CA HIS A 58 -9.18 -10.08 11.51
C HIS A 58 -9.69 -9.92 10.07
N PHE A 59 -8.89 -10.20 9.04
CA PHE A 59 -9.21 -9.90 7.64
C PHE A 59 -9.00 -11.11 6.72
N THR A 60 -9.44 -12.29 7.14
CA THR A 60 -9.24 -13.55 6.39
C THR A 60 -10.34 -13.86 5.38
N GLN A 61 -11.47 -13.17 5.42
CA GLN A 61 -12.62 -13.42 4.57
C GLN A 61 -12.36 -12.93 3.13
N SER A 62 -12.97 -13.60 2.15
CA SER A 62 -12.84 -13.27 0.73
C SER A 62 -13.41 -11.89 0.35
N ASP A 63 -14.20 -11.30 1.22
CA ASP A 63 -14.76 -9.96 1.06
C ASP A 63 -14.13 -8.90 1.97
N ALA A 64 -13.03 -9.26 2.65
CA ALA A 64 -12.20 -8.31 3.38
C ALA A 64 -11.58 -7.27 2.42
N GLN A 65 -11.35 -6.06 2.93
CA GLN A 65 -10.85 -4.95 2.12
C GLN A 65 -9.62 -4.33 2.78
N VAL A 66 -8.56 -4.18 1.98
CA VAL A 66 -7.34 -3.46 2.35
C VAL A 66 -7.17 -2.27 1.41
N ILE A 67 -6.95 -1.11 1.99
CA ILE A 67 -6.50 0.08 1.25
C ILE A 67 -5.18 0.53 1.86
N ALA A 68 -4.16 0.69 1.04
CA ALA A 68 -2.87 1.15 1.52
C ALA A 68 -2.25 2.15 0.55
N ASN A 69 -1.59 3.18 1.07
CA ASN A 69 -0.95 4.15 0.21
C ASN A 69 0.50 4.42 0.60
N SER A 70 1.34 4.70 -0.38
CA SER A 70 2.73 5.09 -0.22
C SER A 70 3.51 4.09 0.65
N PHE A 71 4.09 4.53 1.75
CA PHE A 71 4.79 3.67 2.72
C PHE A 71 3.87 2.59 3.34
N GLY A 72 2.59 2.90 3.56
CA GLY A 72 1.62 1.90 4.02
C GLY A 72 1.45 0.75 3.01
N ALA A 73 1.46 1.05 1.71
CA ALA A 73 1.45 0.03 0.66
C ALA A 73 2.73 -0.81 0.67
N TYR A 74 3.89 -0.20 0.90
CA TYR A 74 5.14 -0.92 1.06
C TYR A 74 5.11 -1.89 2.25
N LEU A 75 4.62 -1.44 3.40
CA LEU A 75 4.44 -2.29 4.58
C LEU A 75 3.48 -3.45 4.29
N PHE A 76 2.34 -3.18 3.63
CA PHE A 76 1.39 -4.23 3.25
C PHE A 76 2.04 -5.29 2.35
N MET A 77 2.75 -4.88 1.31
CA MET A 77 3.38 -5.82 0.38
C MET A 77 4.42 -6.71 1.08
N HIS A 78 5.20 -6.15 2.01
CA HIS A 78 6.13 -6.93 2.83
C HIS A 78 5.42 -7.86 3.81
N ALA A 79 4.31 -7.43 4.42
CA ALA A 79 3.49 -8.28 5.28
C ALA A 79 2.88 -9.44 4.46
N GLN A 80 2.36 -9.14 3.27
CA GLN A 80 1.82 -10.13 2.35
C GLN A 80 2.86 -11.19 1.96
N ALA A 81 4.15 -10.83 1.85
CA ALA A 81 5.22 -11.77 1.57
C ALA A 81 5.46 -12.82 2.69
N GLN A 82 4.89 -12.60 3.89
CA GLN A 82 5.03 -13.47 5.06
C GLN A 82 3.76 -14.25 5.41
N MET A 83 2.72 -14.16 4.59
CA MET A 83 1.42 -14.79 4.87
C MET A 83 0.88 -15.51 3.62
N GLN A 84 -0.23 -16.22 3.76
CA GLN A 84 -0.94 -16.77 2.61
C GLN A 84 -1.48 -15.65 1.72
N PRO A 85 -1.70 -15.90 0.42
CA PRO A 85 -2.29 -14.92 -0.48
C PRO A 85 -3.56 -14.32 0.12
N PHE A 86 -3.63 -13.00 0.21
CA PHE A 86 -4.80 -12.31 0.74
C PHE A 86 -6.00 -12.57 -0.15
N ALA A 87 -7.06 -13.11 0.42
CA ALA A 87 -8.23 -13.55 -0.34
C ALA A 87 -9.20 -12.40 -0.71
N GLY A 88 -9.11 -11.27 0.00
CA GLY A 88 -9.97 -10.12 -0.19
C GLY A 88 -9.49 -9.16 -1.29
N ARG A 89 -10.10 -7.97 -1.31
CA ARG A 89 -9.74 -6.91 -2.27
C ARG A 89 -8.64 -6.01 -1.71
N VAL A 90 -7.68 -5.64 -2.55
CA VAL A 90 -6.53 -4.80 -2.18
C VAL A 90 -6.43 -3.62 -3.13
N LEU A 91 -6.42 -2.41 -2.60
CA LEU A 91 -6.18 -1.17 -3.33
C LEU A 91 -4.88 -0.52 -2.86
N LEU A 92 -3.90 -0.44 -3.75
CA LEU A 92 -2.61 0.19 -3.47
C LEU A 92 -2.49 1.51 -4.24
N LEU A 93 -2.30 2.61 -3.51
CA LEU A 93 -2.23 3.96 -4.05
C LEU A 93 -0.82 4.52 -3.90
N SER A 94 -0.23 4.98 -4.99
CA SER A 94 1.17 5.45 -5.02
C SER A 94 2.11 4.53 -4.24
N PRO A 95 2.06 3.20 -4.49
CA PRO A 95 2.79 2.24 -3.67
C PRO A 95 4.29 2.44 -3.86
N ILE A 96 5.02 2.51 -2.75
CA ILE A 96 6.46 2.40 -2.77
C ILE A 96 6.80 0.93 -2.96
N VAL A 97 7.51 0.59 -4.03
CA VAL A 97 7.70 -0.81 -4.44
C VAL A 97 9.11 -1.35 -4.24
N GLY A 98 10.02 -0.53 -3.76
CA GLY A 98 11.44 -0.87 -3.62
C GLY A 98 12.30 -0.30 -4.74
N GLU A 99 13.56 -0.70 -4.79
CA GLU A 99 14.59 -0.06 -5.63
C GLU A 99 14.75 1.45 -5.40
N PHE A 100 14.57 1.89 -4.15
CA PHE A 100 15.04 3.20 -3.71
C PHE A 100 16.58 3.22 -3.62
N GLY A 101 17.22 2.47 -4.50
CA GLY A 101 18.62 2.20 -4.46
C GLY A 101 19.50 3.34 -4.92
N SER A 102 18.96 4.48 -5.35
CA SER A 102 19.83 5.61 -5.63
C SER A 102 19.89 6.54 -4.43
N ASP A 103 21.10 6.84 -3.97
CA ASP A 103 21.36 7.92 -3.00
C ASP A 103 20.69 9.24 -3.38
N GLU A 104 20.39 9.43 -4.65
CA GLU A 104 19.72 10.60 -5.18
C GLU A 104 18.24 10.61 -4.82
N LEU A 105 17.56 9.48 -4.91
CA LEU A 105 16.15 9.38 -4.53
C LEU A 105 16.01 9.57 -3.02
N GLN A 106 16.91 8.99 -2.23
CA GLN A 106 16.96 9.19 -0.78
C GLN A 106 17.10 10.65 -0.41
N ARG A 107 17.99 11.36 -1.07
CA ARG A 107 18.21 12.79 -0.84
C ARG A 107 17.03 13.65 -1.26
N LYS A 108 16.32 13.29 -2.33
CA LYS A 108 15.12 13.99 -2.81
C LYS A 108 13.91 13.79 -1.93
N THR A 109 13.77 12.60 -1.36
CA THR A 109 12.58 12.25 -0.57
C THR A 109 12.67 12.64 0.88
N HIS A 110 13.86 12.90 1.41
CA HIS A 110 14.12 13.02 2.85
C HIS A 110 13.52 11.84 3.67
N LEU A 111 13.24 10.74 3.01
CA LEU A 111 12.67 9.56 3.64
C LEU A 111 13.80 8.71 4.21
N ASN A 112 14.02 8.81 5.51
CA ASN A 112 15.02 8.03 6.25
C ASN A 112 14.64 6.53 6.40
N PHE A 113 13.61 6.07 5.71
CA PHE A 113 13.24 4.67 5.73
C PHE A 113 13.69 3.97 4.44
N ILE A 114 14.92 3.55 4.39
CA ILE A 114 15.31 2.55 3.41
C ILE A 114 15.17 1.23 4.11
N PRO A 115 14.22 0.43 3.67
CA PRO A 115 14.10 -0.89 4.21
C PRO A 115 15.39 -1.65 3.90
N PRO A 116 15.91 -2.42 4.85
CA PRO A 116 17.12 -3.20 4.66
C PRO A 116 17.02 -4.26 3.54
N ARG A 117 15.88 -4.33 2.83
CA ARG A 117 15.61 -5.23 1.71
C ARG A 117 14.71 -4.58 0.66
N ALA A 118 15.09 -3.43 0.16
CA ALA A 118 14.34 -2.71 -0.87
C ALA A 118 14.13 -3.53 -2.16
N ASP A 119 15.00 -4.50 -2.42
CA ASP A 119 14.97 -5.43 -3.55
C ASP A 119 14.12 -6.69 -3.31
N LEU A 120 13.70 -6.98 -2.06
CA LEU A 120 13.04 -8.24 -1.71
C LEU A 120 11.80 -8.52 -2.57
N LEU A 121 10.94 -7.51 -2.77
CA LEU A 121 9.71 -7.70 -3.54
C LEU A 121 9.99 -8.06 -4.99
N TYR A 122 10.99 -7.43 -5.61
CA TYR A 122 11.43 -7.75 -6.97
C TYR A 122 12.03 -9.15 -7.07
N GLU A 123 12.84 -9.55 -6.10
CA GLU A 123 13.42 -10.89 -6.07
C GLU A 123 12.33 -11.97 -5.94
N LEU A 124 11.34 -11.74 -5.07
CA LEU A 124 10.21 -12.67 -4.95
C LEU A 124 9.35 -12.71 -6.21
N ALA A 125 9.16 -11.55 -6.86
CA ALA A 125 8.44 -11.46 -8.13
C ALA A 125 9.15 -12.23 -9.23
N LYS A 126 10.47 -12.04 -9.40
CA LYS A 126 11.29 -12.76 -10.40
C LYS A 126 11.27 -14.28 -10.19
N LYS A 127 11.23 -14.73 -8.95
CA LYS A 127 11.15 -16.15 -8.60
C LYS A 127 9.75 -16.73 -8.73
N GLY A 128 8.72 -15.90 -8.93
CA GLY A 128 7.32 -16.33 -8.92
C GLY A 128 6.86 -16.85 -7.54
N THR A 129 7.48 -16.40 -6.45
CA THR A 129 7.23 -16.90 -5.10
C THR A 129 6.52 -15.88 -4.19
N TYR A 130 6.18 -14.71 -4.72
CA TYR A 130 5.37 -13.74 -3.98
C TYR A 130 3.93 -14.23 -3.87
N PRO A 131 3.33 -14.27 -2.66
CA PRO A 131 1.96 -14.71 -2.47
C PRO A 131 0.98 -13.60 -2.91
N ILE A 132 0.66 -13.56 -4.19
CA ILE A 132 -0.10 -12.48 -4.82
C ILE A 132 -1.52 -12.44 -4.28
N PRO A 133 -2.04 -11.29 -3.80
CA PRO A 133 -3.45 -11.12 -3.44
C PRO A 133 -4.35 -11.41 -4.64
N GLN A 134 -5.50 -12.06 -4.39
CA GLN A 134 -6.39 -12.51 -5.46
C GLN A 134 -7.03 -11.35 -6.25
N ASN A 135 -7.32 -10.24 -5.59
CA ASN A 135 -8.04 -9.10 -6.16
C ASN A 135 -7.30 -7.79 -5.83
N ALA A 136 -6.12 -7.60 -6.39
CA ALA A 136 -5.30 -6.41 -6.17
C ALA A 136 -5.31 -5.47 -7.37
N GLU A 137 -5.30 -4.16 -7.11
CA GLU A 137 -5.06 -3.15 -8.11
C GLU A 137 -4.15 -2.03 -7.59
N PHE A 138 -3.30 -1.51 -8.48
CA PHE A 138 -2.34 -0.45 -8.21
C PHE A 138 -2.75 0.82 -8.95
N HIS A 139 -2.65 1.96 -8.28
CA HIS A 139 -2.79 3.27 -8.90
C HIS A 139 -1.57 4.13 -8.57
N VAL A 140 -0.96 4.73 -9.58
CA VAL A 140 0.23 5.57 -9.43
C VAL A 140 0.12 6.80 -10.32
N GLY A 141 0.52 7.96 -9.82
CA GLY A 141 0.56 9.19 -10.61
C GLY A 141 1.65 9.14 -11.68
N SER A 142 1.38 9.67 -12.87
CA SER A 142 2.37 9.70 -13.96
C SER A 142 3.61 10.57 -13.66
N GLU A 143 3.49 11.48 -12.69
CA GLU A 143 4.54 12.39 -12.23
C GLU A 143 5.03 12.03 -10.81
N ASP A 144 4.74 10.82 -10.35
CA ASP A 144 5.11 10.34 -9.02
C ASP A 144 6.59 9.91 -8.98
N TRP A 145 7.44 10.87 -8.67
CA TRP A 145 8.89 10.62 -8.55
C TRP A 145 9.27 9.82 -7.29
N GLN A 146 8.38 9.71 -6.29
CA GLN A 146 8.66 8.95 -5.05
C GLN A 146 8.42 7.44 -5.25
N SER A 147 7.31 7.09 -5.88
CA SER A 147 6.98 5.67 -6.17
C SER A 147 7.65 5.17 -7.45
N ASN A 148 8.09 6.05 -8.33
CA ASN A 148 8.56 5.74 -9.67
C ASN A 148 7.54 4.90 -10.46
N PRO A 149 6.67 5.53 -11.30
CA PRO A 149 5.56 4.84 -11.96
C PRO A 149 6.02 3.64 -12.80
N GLU A 150 7.19 3.73 -13.44
CA GLU A 150 7.72 2.63 -14.25
C GLU A 150 8.02 1.39 -13.40
N ASN A 151 8.61 1.57 -12.22
CA ASN A 151 8.85 0.48 -11.27
C ASN A 151 7.56 -0.13 -10.74
N VAL A 152 6.56 0.72 -10.43
CA VAL A 152 5.23 0.26 -9.98
C VAL A 152 4.56 -0.59 -11.05
N LEU A 153 4.55 -0.12 -12.30
CA LEU A 153 3.95 -0.85 -13.41
C LEU A 153 4.70 -2.16 -13.72
N ALA A 154 6.04 -2.12 -13.68
CA ALA A 154 6.85 -3.33 -13.89
C ALA A 154 6.59 -4.39 -12.81
N LEU A 155 6.52 -4.00 -11.53
CA LEU A 155 6.18 -4.93 -10.45
C LEU A 155 4.77 -5.48 -10.60
N ALA A 156 3.79 -4.63 -10.89
CA ALA A 156 2.41 -5.04 -11.12
C ALA A 156 2.31 -6.06 -12.28
N GLN A 157 3.04 -5.81 -13.36
CA GLN A 157 3.12 -6.74 -14.50
C GLN A 157 3.74 -8.08 -14.09
N MET A 158 4.83 -8.07 -13.34
CA MET A 158 5.48 -9.30 -12.86
C MET A 158 4.56 -10.14 -11.96
N TRP A 159 3.68 -9.50 -11.19
CA TRP A 159 2.69 -10.18 -10.37
C TRP A 159 1.38 -10.50 -11.11
N GLY A 160 1.19 -9.99 -12.31
CA GLY A 160 -0.07 -10.15 -13.05
C GLY A 160 -1.26 -9.43 -12.41
N VAL A 161 -1.00 -8.36 -11.63
CA VAL A 161 -2.04 -7.55 -11.02
C VAL A 161 -2.38 -6.33 -11.86
N GLN A 162 -3.62 -5.86 -11.75
CA GLN A 162 -4.10 -4.70 -12.48
C GLN A 162 -3.39 -3.42 -12.00
N SER A 163 -2.99 -2.56 -12.94
CA SER A 163 -2.34 -1.28 -12.62
C SER A 163 -2.86 -0.14 -13.47
N HIS A 164 -2.93 1.05 -12.88
CA HIS A 164 -3.45 2.26 -13.49
C HIS A 164 -2.48 3.42 -13.27
N MET A 165 -2.04 4.03 -14.37
CA MET A 165 -1.31 5.29 -14.33
C MET A 165 -2.31 6.45 -14.35
N VAL A 166 -2.22 7.37 -13.39
CA VAL A 166 -3.11 8.54 -13.29
C VAL A 166 -2.42 9.75 -13.90
N PRO A 167 -2.86 10.23 -15.07
CA PRO A 167 -2.20 11.32 -15.78
C PRO A 167 -2.14 12.62 -14.95
N GLY A 168 -1.00 13.30 -14.98
CA GLY A 168 -0.78 14.59 -14.32
C GLY A 168 -0.79 14.55 -12.79
N SER A 169 -0.87 13.36 -12.19
CA SER A 169 -0.78 13.20 -10.74
C SER A 169 0.64 12.92 -10.31
N GLY A 170 1.06 13.55 -9.20
CA GLY A 170 2.28 13.21 -8.48
C GLY A 170 2.04 12.12 -7.44
N HIS A 171 2.88 12.08 -6.39
CA HIS A 171 2.75 11.12 -5.29
C HIS A 171 1.42 11.24 -4.54
N ALA A 172 0.90 12.45 -4.38
CA ALA A 172 -0.47 12.69 -3.96
C ALA A 172 -1.37 12.62 -5.21
N ILE A 173 -2.05 11.51 -5.40
CA ILE A 173 -3.00 11.34 -6.50
C ILE A 173 -4.15 12.36 -6.35
N ASP A 174 -4.62 12.89 -7.48
CA ASP A 174 -5.71 13.87 -7.53
C ASP A 174 -6.92 13.44 -6.69
N ARG A 175 -7.48 14.38 -5.92
CA ARG A 175 -8.61 14.10 -5.03
C ARG A 175 -9.88 13.71 -5.76
N GLY A 176 -10.13 14.29 -6.92
CA GLY A 176 -11.29 13.96 -7.74
C GLY A 176 -11.21 12.53 -8.23
N TYR A 177 -10.02 12.12 -8.71
CA TYR A 177 -9.76 10.75 -9.09
C TYR A 177 -9.97 9.78 -7.92
N ILE A 178 -9.39 10.06 -6.76
CA ILE A 178 -9.54 9.21 -5.56
C ILE A 178 -11.01 9.10 -5.15
N THR A 179 -11.77 10.19 -5.21
CA THR A 179 -13.21 10.17 -4.88
C THR A 179 -13.95 9.20 -5.78
N GLN A 180 -13.79 9.32 -7.10
CA GLN A 180 -14.44 8.44 -8.09
C GLN A 180 -13.96 6.98 -7.95
N LEU A 181 -12.67 6.78 -7.70
CA LEU A 181 -12.11 5.47 -7.46
C LEU A 181 -12.75 4.81 -6.25
N LEU A 182 -12.81 5.49 -5.11
CA LEU A 182 -13.43 4.96 -3.90
C LEU A 182 -14.92 4.65 -4.09
N ASP A 183 -15.66 5.53 -4.79
CA ASP A 183 -17.07 5.31 -5.05
C ASP A 183 -17.32 4.04 -5.88
N ARG A 184 -16.44 3.73 -6.82
CA ARG A 184 -16.46 2.50 -7.62
C ARG A 184 -15.94 1.28 -6.84
N TRP A 185 -14.85 1.46 -6.11
CA TRP A 185 -14.13 0.34 -5.49
C TRP A 185 -14.84 -0.19 -4.24
N LEU A 186 -15.59 0.65 -3.52
CA LEU A 186 -16.30 0.31 -2.29
C LEU A 186 -17.73 -0.25 -2.52
N THR A 187 -18.17 -0.34 -3.75
CA THR A 187 -19.41 -1.03 -4.13
C THR A 187 -19.18 -2.52 -4.30
#